data_2ed5d71bea31395481e568c0dcc0b901
#
_entry.id   2ed5d71bea31395481e568c0dcc0b901
#
_cell.length_a   1.000
_cell.length_b   1.000
_cell.length_c   1.000
_cell.angle_alpha   90.00
_cell.angle_beta   90.00
_cell.angle_gamma   90.00
#
_symmetry.space_group_name_H-M   'P 1'
#
loop_
_entity.id
_entity.type
_entity.pdbx_description
1 polymer ?
#
loop_
_entity_poly.entity_id
_entity_poly.type
_entity_poly.pdbx_seq_one_letter_code
_entity_poly.pdbx_strand_id
1 'polypeptide(L)'
;MSALTSATAFSPSLEAVRLAASMYNAAREGNKAVIEEGILDGLPPNLTNEKGDTLLMLAAYYGHADVVKLLIQHGADPNRLNDKRQSPIAGAVFKGLDAVIEVLLEGGADPEYGKPSAIQCLTMFNKEGEWKDKFENAPGRGKAKAVPQDQAEERAPEKFKA
;
A
#
# COMPACT_ATOMS: atom_id res chain seq x y z
N MET A 1 -35.11 -26.77 -14.77
CA MET A 1 -33.64 -26.80 -14.89
C MET A 1 -33.09 -25.77 -13.98
N SER A 2 -32.59 -26.20 -12.87
CA SER A 2 -31.87 -25.36 -11.94
C SER A 2 -30.58 -24.93 -12.61
N ALA A 3 -30.49 -23.67 -12.98
CA ALA A 3 -29.18 -23.09 -13.15
C ALA A 3 -28.46 -23.22 -11.80
N LEU A 4 -27.60 -24.17 -11.71
CA LEU A 4 -26.68 -24.24 -10.64
C LEU A 4 -25.73 -23.04 -10.79
N THR A 5 -26.20 -21.89 -10.34
CA THR A 5 -25.31 -20.88 -9.87
C THR A 5 -24.70 -21.41 -8.57
N SER A 6 -23.90 -22.44 -8.68
CA SER A 6 -22.94 -22.64 -7.65
C SER A 6 -22.06 -21.40 -7.70
N ALA A 7 -22.26 -20.50 -6.77
CA ALA A 7 -21.21 -19.62 -6.35
C ALA A 7 -20.08 -20.57 -5.93
N THR A 8 -19.35 -21.08 -6.93
CA THR A 8 -18.09 -21.74 -6.69
C THR A 8 -17.25 -20.67 -6.08
N ALA A 9 -17.06 -20.75 -4.77
CA ALA A 9 -16.08 -19.94 -4.09
C ALA A 9 -14.82 -20.01 -4.95
N PHE A 10 -14.45 -18.88 -5.57
CA PHE A 10 -13.28 -18.82 -6.41
C PHE A 10 -12.08 -19.30 -5.58
N SER A 11 -11.64 -20.50 -5.90
CA SER A 11 -10.45 -21.06 -5.28
C SER A 11 -9.29 -20.67 -6.17
N PRO A 12 -8.44 -19.71 -5.77
CA PRO A 12 -7.31 -19.32 -6.59
C PRO A 12 -6.42 -20.52 -6.84
N SER A 13 -5.88 -20.58 -8.05
CA SER A 13 -4.91 -21.63 -8.40
C SER A 13 -3.67 -21.53 -7.52
N LEU A 14 -2.97 -22.66 -7.35
CA LEU A 14 -1.70 -22.66 -6.64
C LEU A 14 -0.68 -21.68 -7.25
N GLU A 15 -0.72 -21.51 -8.58
CA GLU A 15 0.11 -20.54 -9.28
C GLU A 15 -0.22 -19.10 -8.89
N ALA A 16 -1.51 -18.76 -8.77
CA ALA A 16 -1.93 -17.43 -8.33
C ALA A 16 -1.48 -17.14 -6.88
N VAL A 17 -1.57 -18.14 -5.99
CA VAL A 17 -1.08 -18.01 -4.61
C VAL A 17 0.43 -17.77 -4.57
N ARG A 18 1.19 -18.54 -5.36
CA ARG A 18 2.65 -18.37 -5.46
C ARG A 18 3.03 -17.02 -6.05
N LEU A 19 2.29 -16.57 -7.05
CA LEU A 19 2.53 -15.26 -7.68
C LEU A 19 2.29 -14.13 -6.70
N ALA A 20 1.20 -14.17 -5.93
CA ALA A 20 0.92 -13.17 -4.90
C ALA A 20 2.03 -13.16 -3.83
N ALA A 21 2.45 -14.31 -3.33
CA ALA A 21 3.55 -14.41 -2.37
C ALA A 21 4.85 -13.84 -2.93
N SER A 22 5.14 -14.12 -4.20
CA SER A 22 6.29 -13.58 -4.91
C SER A 22 6.24 -12.05 -5.00
N MET A 23 5.05 -11.48 -5.24
CA MET A 23 4.86 -10.03 -5.30
C MET A 23 5.12 -9.37 -3.94
N TYR A 24 4.61 -9.93 -2.84
CA TYR A 24 4.88 -9.39 -1.50
C TYR A 24 6.37 -9.45 -1.16
N ASN A 25 7.04 -10.53 -1.49
CA ASN A 25 8.48 -10.65 -1.29
C ASN A 25 9.25 -9.64 -2.16
N ALA A 26 8.87 -9.50 -3.42
CA ALA A 26 9.47 -8.52 -4.32
C ALA A 26 9.31 -7.08 -3.80
N ALA A 27 8.17 -6.76 -3.21
CA ALA A 27 7.94 -5.46 -2.59
C ALA A 27 8.87 -5.22 -1.39
N ARG A 28 9.05 -6.23 -0.53
CA ARG A 28 9.97 -6.16 0.61
C ARG A 28 11.44 -6.03 0.18
N GLU A 29 11.81 -6.70 -0.89
CA GLU A 29 13.18 -6.74 -1.41
C GLU A 29 13.52 -5.59 -2.36
N GLY A 30 12.50 -4.85 -2.82
CA GLY A 30 12.69 -3.78 -3.80
C GLY A 30 12.91 -4.29 -5.22
N ASN A 31 12.42 -5.47 -5.55
CA ASN A 31 12.54 -6.04 -6.90
C ASN A 31 11.51 -5.41 -7.84
N LYS A 32 11.87 -4.27 -8.39
CA LYS A 32 11.03 -3.47 -9.27
C LYS A 32 10.56 -4.24 -10.51
N ALA A 33 11.45 -5.02 -11.12
CA ALA A 33 11.13 -5.77 -12.33
C ALA A 33 10.01 -6.79 -12.11
N VAL A 34 10.04 -7.53 -11.01
CA VAL A 34 9.00 -8.50 -10.66
C VAL A 34 7.67 -7.80 -10.38
N ILE A 35 7.69 -6.68 -9.67
CA ILE A 35 6.49 -5.90 -9.39
C ILE A 35 5.86 -5.40 -10.69
N GLU A 36 6.66 -4.82 -11.58
CA GLU A 36 6.18 -4.30 -12.87
C GLU A 36 5.59 -5.41 -13.74
N GLU A 37 6.27 -6.53 -13.86
CA GLU A 37 5.79 -7.69 -14.59
C GLU A 37 4.44 -8.18 -14.06
N GLY A 38 4.30 -8.34 -12.76
CA GLY A 38 3.05 -8.78 -12.14
C GLY A 38 1.90 -7.83 -12.39
N ILE A 39 2.12 -6.52 -12.30
CA ILE A 39 1.11 -5.49 -12.57
C ILE A 39 0.70 -5.52 -14.06
N LEU A 40 1.67 -5.61 -14.98
CA LEU A 40 1.40 -5.68 -16.40
C LEU A 40 0.65 -6.95 -16.78
N ASP A 41 0.86 -8.05 -16.06
CA ASP A 41 0.15 -9.31 -16.23
C ASP A 41 -1.26 -9.30 -15.62
N GLY A 42 -1.67 -8.18 -15.03
CA GLY A 42 -3.04 -7.97 -14.58
C GLY A 42 -3.26 -8.12 -13.07
N LEU A 43 -2.22 -8.23 -12.26
CA LEU A 43 -2.42 -8.21 -10.80
C LEU A 43 -2.89 -6.83 -10.34
N PRO A 44 -3.87 -6.79 -9.42
CA PRO A 44 -4.34 -5.52 -8.89
C PRO A 44 -3.23 -4.76 -8.16
N PRO A 45 -3.02 -3.46 -8.44
CA PRO A 45 -1.96 -2.68 -7.79
C PRO A 45 -2.18 -2.49 -6.28
N ASN A 46 -3.43 -2.62 -5.81
CA ASN A 46 -3.80 -2.49 -4.40
C ASN A 46 -3.96 -3.83 -3.68
N LEU A 47 -3.40 -4.89 -4.24
CA LEU A 47 -3.41 -6.22 -3.62
C LEU A 47 -2.86 -6.16 -2.19
N THR A 48 -3.56 -6.76 -1.23
CA THR A 48 -3.17 -6.79 0.16
C THR A 48 -2.90 -8.20 0.65
N ASN A 49 -1.98 -8.32 1.60
CA ASN A 49 -1.74 -9.56 2.32
C ASN A 49 -2.77 -9.74 3.46
N GLU A 50 -2.59 -10.76 4.27
CA GLU A 50 -3.46 -11.11 5.41
C GLU A 50 -3.56 -10.02 6.48
N LYS A 51 -2.55 -9.13 6.57
CA LYS A 51 -2.52 -8.00 7.51
C LYS A 51 -3.11 -6.72 6.93
N GLY A 52 -3.57 -6.78 5.68
CA GLY A 52 -4.04 -5.61 4.95
C GLY A 52 -2.93 -4.72 4.41
N ASP A 53 -1.67 -5.17 4.45
CA ASP A 53 -0.55 -4.42 3.88
C ASP A 53 -0.58 -4.53 2.36
N THR A 54 -0.53 -3.37 1.68
CA THR A 54 -0.40 -3.33 0.22
C THR A 54 1.05 -3.54 -0.20
N LEU A 55 1.25 -3.83 -1.48
CA LEU A 55 2.60 -3.86 -2.06
C LEU A 55 3.33 -2.52 -1.82
N LEU A 56 2.61 -1.41 -1.98
CA LEU A 56 3.15 -0.08 -1.73
C LEU A 56 3.59 0.09 -0.27
N MET A 57 2.78 -0.34 0.68
CA MET A 57 3.12 -0.24 2.11
C MET A 57 4.37 -1.05 2.43
N LEU A 58 4.47 -2.27 1.90
CA LEU A 58 5.65 -3.11 2.09
C LEU A 58 6.90 -2.47 1.49
N ALA A 59 6.82 -1.98 0.25
CA ALA A 59 7.93 -1.30 -0.41
C ALA A 59 8.34 -0.02 0.36
N ALA A 60 7.36 0.75 0.82
CA ALA A 60 7.60 1.97 1.60
C ALA A 60 8.29 1.65 2.93
N TYR A 61 7.80 0.68 3.66
CA TYR A 61 8.34 0.30 4.96
C TYR A 61 9.80 -0.21 4.88
N TYR A 62 10.13 -0.88 3.78
CA TYR A 62 11.49 -1.37 3.55
C TYR A 62 12.39 -0.39 2.79
N GLY A 63 11.92 0.83 2.51
CA GLY A 63 12.75 1.92 1.98
C GLY A 63 12.93 1.94 0.46
N HIS A 64 12.06 1.26 -0.29
CA HIS A 64 12.17 1.15 -1.75
C HIS A 64 11.36 2.23 -2.46
N ALA A 65 11.87 3.46 -2.45
CA ALA A 65 11.22 4.64 -3.04
C ALA A 65 10.90 4.47 -4.54
N ASP A 66 11.76 3.81 -5.29
CA ASP A 66 11.57 3.52 -6.72
C ASP A 66 10.39 2.59 -6.98
N VAL A 67 10.21 1.57 -6.14
CA VAL A 67 9.06 0.65 -6.21
C VAL A 67 7.77 1.38 -5.82
N VAL A 68 7.81 2.20 -4.77
CA VAL A 68 6.66 3.03 -4.36
C VAL A 68 6.21 3.92 -5.51
N LYS A 69 7.14 4.59 -6.16
CA LYS A 69 6.85 5.46 -7.32
C LYS A 69 6.23 4.67 -8.47
N LEU A 70 6.79 3.51 -8.80
CA LEU A 70 6.26 2.62 -9.84
C LEU A 70 4.82 2.22 -9.53
N LEU A 71 4.56 1.78 -8.31
CA LEU A 71 3.21 1.36 -7.90
C LEU A 71 2.20 2.49 -8.02
N ILE A 72 2.54 3.71 -7.58
CA ILE A 72 1.67 4.88 -7.73
C ILE A 72 1.39 5.19 -9.20
N GLN A 73 2.40 5.09 -10.06
CA GLN A 73 2.25 5.29 -11.51
C GLN A 73 1.28 4.28 -12.14
N HIS A 74 1.16 3.10 -11.55
CA HIS A 74 0.25 2.04 -12.00
C HIS A 74 -1.08 2.00 -11.22
N GLY A 75 -1.41 3.06 -10.50
CA GLY A 75 -2.72 3.22 -9.87
C GLY A 75 -2.81 2.73 -8.42
N ALA A 76 -1.70 2.40 -7.78
CA ALA A 76 -1.72 2.06 -6.36
C ALA A 76 -2.15 3.26 -5.51
N ASP A 77 -3.00 3.00 -4.52
CA ASP A 77 -3.48 4.01 -3.59
C ASP A 77 -2.44 4.24 -2.49
N PRO A 78 -1.81 5.43 -2.41
CA PRO A 78 -0.80 5.71 -1.40
C PRO A 78 -1.39 5.83 0.02
N ASN A 79 -2.71 5.92 0.15
CA ASN A 79 -3.40 6.16 1.42
C ASN A 79 -4.07 4.92 2.01
N ARG A 80 -3.97 3.76 1.35
CA ARG A 80 -4.64 2.57 1.87
C ARG A 80 -4.03 2.15 3.19
N LEU A 81 -4.89 2.07 4.22
CA LEU A 81 -4.50 1.64 5.56
C LEU A 81 -4.48 0.11 5.64
N ASN A 82 -3.58 -0.43 6.46
CA ASN A 82 -3.63 -1.85 6.83
C ASN A 82 -4.68 -2.11 7.92
N ASP A 83 -4.80 -3.34 8.38
CA ASP A 83 -5.78 -3.73 9.39
C ASP A 83 -5.56 -3.04 10.75
N LYS A 84 -4.35 -2.56 11.01
CA LYS A 84 -4.00 -1.76 12.20
C LYS A 84 -4.21 -0.27 12.01
N ARG A 85 -4.80 0.15 10.90
CA ARG A 85 -5.03 1.55 10.53
C ARG A 85 -3.75 2.36 10.31
N GLN A 86 -2.66 1.71 10.00
CA GLN A 86 -1.39 2.35 9.68
C GLN A 86 -1.36 2.77 8.22
N SER A 87 -0.82 3.97 7.96
CA SER A 87 -0.60 4.45 6.60
C SER A 87 0.85 4.22 6.15
N PRO A 88 1.10 4.12 4.84
CA PRO A 88 2.46 4.01 4.33
C PRO A 88 3.36 5.17 4.77
N ILE A 89 2.87 6.40 4.70
CA ILE A 89 3.68 7.58 5.03
C ILE A 89 3.99 7.68 6.54
N ALA A 90 3.08 7.29 7.41
CA ALA A 90 3.35 7.24 8.85
C ALA A 90 4.49 6.25 9.17
N GLY A 91 4.49 5.09 8.53
CA GLY A 91 5.56 4.11 8.65
C GLY A 91 6.91 4.63 8.15
N ALA A 92 6.91 5.38 7.05
CA ALA A 92 8.12 5.99 6.51
C ALA A 92 8.69 7.07 7.46
N VAL A 93 7.82 7.86 8.10
CA VAL A 93 8.25 8.83 9.14
C VAL A 93 8.84 8.11 10.33
N PHE A 94 8.17 7.08 10.82
CA PHE A 94 8.65 6.26 11.94
C PHE A 94 10.07 5.73 11.68
N LYS A 95 10.33 5.25 10.49
CA LYS A 95 11.64 4.69 10.12
C LYS A 95 12.65 5.71 9.63
N GLY A 96 12.27 6.97 9.43
CA GLY A 96 13.16 8.01 8.93
C GLY A 96 13.56 7.82 7.47
N LEU A 97 12.67 7.36 6.63
CA LEU A 97 12.93 7.04 5.22
C LEU A 97 12.57 8.25 4.33
N ASP A 98 13.45 9.23 4.27
CA ASP A 98 13.20 10.53 3.64
C ASP A 98 12.81 10.43 2.17
N ALA A 99 13.52 9.62 1.39
CA ALA A 99 13.21 9.43 -0.04
C ALA A 99 11.80 8.85 -0.25
N VAL A 100 11.39 7.93 0.61
CA VAL A 100 10.04 7.35 0.57
C VAL A 100 8.99 8.39 0.93
N ILE A 101 9.23 9.20 1.97
CA ILE A 101 8.32 10.29 2.37
C ILE A 101 8.10 11.24 1.20
N GLU A 102 9.17 11.69 0.52
CA GLU A 102 9.07 12.58 -0.64
C GLU A 102 8.21 11.97 -1.75
N VAL A 103 8.47 10.74 -2.13
CA VAL A 103 7.73 10.05 -3.20
C VAL A 103 6.25 9.90 -2.83
N LEU A 104 5.96 9.57 -1.57
CA LEU A 104 4.57 9.44 -1.11
C LEU A 104 3.84 10.78 -1.13
N LEU A 105 4.47 11.86 -0.67
CA LEU A 105 3.85 13.21 -0.71
C LEU A 105 3.58 13.64 -2.15
N GLU A 106 4.55 13.49 -3.05
CA GLU A 106 4.39 13.79 -4.47
C GLU A 106 3.28 12.94 -5.12
N GLY A 107 3.13 11.70 -4.66
CA GLY A 107 2.15 10.75 -5.15
C GLY A 107 0.74 10.92 -4.58
N GLY A 108 0.50 11.93 -3.75
CA GLY A 108 -0.83 12.23 -3.20
C GLY A 108 -1.12 11.61 -1.83
N ALA A 109 -0.11 11.16 -1.09
CA ALA A 109 -0.32 10.70 0.27
C ALA A 109 -0.88 11.81 1.16
N ASP A 110 -1.88 11.46 1.97
CA ASP A 110 -2.49 12.35 2.94
C ASP A 110 -1.81 12.21 4.29
N PRO A 111 -1.04 13.21 4.74
CA PRO A 111 -0.31 13.11 6.00
C PRO A 111 -1.21 13.14 7.25
N GLU A 112 -2.50 13.47 7.10
CA GLU A 112 -3.47 13.49 8.19
C GLU A 112 -4.24 12.17 8.35
N TYR A 113 -4.10 11.25 7.38
CA TYR A 113 -4.86 10.00 7.34
C TYR A 113 -4.11 8.84 8.03
N GLY A 114 -4.86 8.03 8.77
CA GLY A 114 -4.29 6.92 9.53
C GLY A 114 -4.15 7.22 11.02
N LYS A 115 -3.85 6.18 11.82
CA LYS A 115 -3.71 6.30 13.27
C LYS A 115 -2.49 5.51 13.78
N PRO A 116 -1.42 6.20 14.25
CA PRO A 116 -1.27 7.66 14.19
C PRO A 116 -1.10 8.14 12.75
N SER A 117 -1.50 9.37 12.48
CA SER A 117 -1.21 10.00 11.18
C SER A 117 0.27 10.34 11.06
N ALA A 118 0.73 10.58 9.83
CA ALA A 118 2.12 10.98 9.62
C ALA A 118 2.47 12.31 10.32
N ILE A 119 1.53 13.25 10.36
CA ILE A 119 1.71 14.53 11.10
C ILE A 119 1.91 14.25 12.59
N GLN A 120 1.10 13.38 13.18
CA GLN A 120 1.26 12.98 14.58
C GLN A 120 2.63 12.31 14.81
N CYS A 121 3.09 11.50 13.87
CA CYS A 121 4.41 10.87 13.96
C CYS A 121 5.54 11.90 13.93
N LEU A 122 5.41 13.01 13.18
CA LEU A 122 6.42 14.07 13.20
C LEU A 122 6.63 14.61 14.62
N THR A 123 5.54 14.88 15.33
CA THR A 123 5.59 15.35 16.72
C THR A 123 6.19 14.29 17.65
N MET A 124 5.73 13.04 17.51
CA MET A 124 6.20 11.93 18.35
C MET A 124 7.70 11.68 18.23
N PHE A 125 8.29 11.93 17.06
CA PHE A 125 9.69 11.65 16.76
C PHE A 125 10.55 12.90 16.59
N ASN A 126 10.04 14.08 16.95
CA ASN A 126 10.74 15.37 16.86
C ASN A 126 11.28 15.70 15.47
N LYS A 127 10.49 15.39 14.44
CA LYS A 127 10.85 15.63 13.02
C LYS A 127 10.11 16.81 12.40
N GLU A 128 9.40 17.59 13.20
CA GLU A 128 8.57 18.71 12.72
C GLU A 128 9.38 19.76 11.97
N GLY A 129 10.56 20.12 12.46
CA GLY A 129 11.41 21.12 11.81
C GLY A 129 11.81 20.78 10.39
N GLU A 130 11.85 19.51 10.06
CA GLU A 130 12.28 19.02 8.75
C GLU A 130 11.11 18.89 7.77
N TRP A 131 9.94 18.41 8.27
CA TRP A 131 8.85 17.98 7.41
C TRP A 131 7.56 18.76 7.53
N LYS A 132 7.40 19.56 8.58
CA LYS A 132 6.15 20.25 8.88
C LYS A 132 5.58 21.02 7.67
N ASP A 133 6.38 21.89 7.08
CA ASP A 133 5.95 22.71 5.95
C ASP A 133 5.56 21.87 4.73
N LYS A 134 6.32 20.82 4.46
CA LYS A 134 6.02 19.90 3.35
C LYS A 134 4.71 19.15 3.57
N PHE A 135 4.43 18.74 4.80
CA PHE A 135 3.19 18.03 5.13
C PHE A 135 1.99 18.97 5.10
N GLU A 136 2.14 20.18 5.60
CA GLU A 136 1.07 21.18 5.57
C GLU A 136 0.70 21.62 4.14
N ASN A 137 1.66 21.59 3.24
CA ASN A 137 1.48 21.96 1.83
C ASN A 137 1.33 20.74 0.90
N ALA A 138 1.19 19.53 1.46
CA ALA A 138 1.08 18.31 0.66
C ALA A 138 -0.15 18.32 -0.25
N PRO A 139 -0.02 17.97 -1.55
CA PRO A 139 -1.14 17.95 -2.48
C PRO A 139 -2.30 17.07 -2.04
N GLY A 140 -2.00 15.98 -1.32
CA GLY A 140 -3.00 15.02 -0.85
C GLY A 140 -3.58 15.30 0.54
N ARG A 141 -3.14 16.37 1.21
CA ARG A 141 -3.58 16.67 2.57
C ARG A 141 -5.09 16.80 2.67
N GLY A 142 -5.69 16.04 3.60
CA GLY A 142 -7.13 16.06 3.86
C GLY A 142 -7.99 15.43 2.76
N LYS A 143 -7.38 14.79 1.76
CA LYS A 143 -8.11 14.24 0.60
C LYS A 143 -8.35 12.74 0.68
N ALA A 144 -7.69 12.03 1.57
CA ALA A 144 -7.91 10.60 1.71
C ALA A 144 -9.32 10.31 2.22
N LYS A 145 -9.94 9.30 1.61
CA LYS A 145 -11.27 8.84 2.00
C LYS A 145 -11.18 7.40 2.49
N ALA A 146 -11.95 7.08 3.52
CA ALA A 146 -12.10 5.70 3.94
C ALA A 146 -12.55 4.85 2.74
N VAL A 147 -11.88 3.72 2.54
CA VAL A 147 -12.28 2.77 1.49
C VAL A 147 -13.59 2.13 1.94
N PRO A 148 -14.65 2.17 1.12
CA PRO A 148 -15.90 1.47 1.43
C PRO A 148 -15.65 -0.03 1.63
N GLN A 149 -16.42 -0.64 2.51
CA GLN A 149 -16.27 -2.07 2.81
C GLN A 149 -16.50 -2.98 1.59
N ASP A 150 -17.25 -2.50 0.62
CA ASP A 150 -17.52 -3.20 -0.64
C ASP A 150 -16.29 -3.28 -1.58
N GLN A 151 -15.25 -2.48 -1.33
CA GLN A 151 -13.98 -2.58 -2.06
C GLN A 151 -12.99 -3.58 -1.41
N ALA A 152 -13.47 -4.38 -0.47
CA ALA A 152 -12.71 -5.49 0.08
C ALA A 152 -12.32 -6.54 -0.99
N GLU A 153 -12.87 -6.45 -2.20
CA GLU A 153 -12.52 -7.30 -3.33
C GLU A 153 -11.07 -7.16 -3.80
N GLU A 154 -10.44 -6.03 -3.51
CA GLU A 154 -9.01 -5.82 -3.79
C GLU A 154 -8.10 -6.47 -2.75
N ARG A 155 -8.68 -6.95 -1.67
CA ARG A 155 -7.93 -7.71 -0.67
C ARG A 155 -7.68 -9.12 -1.20
N ALA A 156 -6.45 -9.57 -1.11
CA ALA A 156 -6.15 -10.96 -1.45
C ALA A 156 -7.06 -11.88 -0.63
N PRO A 157 -7.76 -12.83 -1.26
CA PRO A 157 -8.54 -13.79 -0.51
C PRO A 157 -7.67 -14.55 0.50
N GLU A 158 -8.27 -15.06 1.57
CA GLU A 158 -7.52 -15.73 2.65
C GLU A 158 -6.51 -16.77 2.16
N LYS A 159 -6.74 -17.33 0.99
CA LYS A 159 -5.85 -18.32 0.36
C LYS A 159 -4.57 -17.71 -0.24
N PHE A 160 -4.46 -16.39 -0.33
CA PHE A 160 -3.25 -15.68 -0.77
C PHE A 160 -2.41 -15.19 0.40
N LYS A 161 -2.64 -15.67 1.59
CA LYS A 161 -1.83 -15.32 2.77
C LYS A 161 -0.37 -15.68 2.52
N ALA A 162 0.47 -14.69 2.62
CA ALA A 162 1.92 -14.87 2.49
C ALA A 162 2.53 -15.17 3.86
#